data_e212af9d3be80b4fab2609307a58daec
#
_entry.id   e212af9d3be80b4fab2609307a58daec
#
_cell.length_a   1.000
_cell.length_b   1.000
_cell.length_c   1.000
_cell.angle_alpha   90.00
_cell.angle_beta   90.00
_cell.angle_gamma   90.00
#
_symmetry.space_group_name_H-M   'P 1'
#
loop_
_entity.id
_entity.type
_entity.pdbx_description
1 polymer ?
#
loop_
_entity_poly.entity_id
_entity_poly.type
_entity_poly.pdbx_seq_one_letter_code
_entity_poly.pdbx_strand_id
1 'polypeptide(L)'
;MSVSTRPEVTTGYWWMPRDGAAATVVLFSGGTGGIGYRDGEPKSGNFLIRSRDEFAKAGFNVALMGNPSDMPKLNPVFRQSPEHFADVRAVLQDIRTRSPAPIWLVGTSQGTISAAAAGIDLGFSIQGVVLTATLSGHQFGGSVSDLPLDKLSVPVLVHQHAKDSCKITPPYLAARLMGKLTAAPVKKYMEVDGGQNPTGPPCEAFHYHGYIEMESEAVAQISAWIKHPVP
;
A
#
# COMPACT_ATOMS: atom_id res chain seq x y z
N MET A 1 -17.08 -6.61 -0.62
CA MET A 1 -16.83 -7.88 -1.30
C MET A 1 -16.23 -8.89 -0.35
N SER A 2 -16.41 -10.19 -0.56
CA SER A 2 -15.78 -11.27 0.21
C SER A 2 -15.41 -12.39 -0.75
N VAL A 3 -14.18 -12.89 -0.65
CA VAL A 3 -13.60 -13.90 -1.55
C VAL A 3 -13.11 -15.08 -0.71
N SER A 4 -13.41 -16.30 -1.13
CA SER A 4 -12.76 -17.49 -0.57
C SER A 4 -11.32 -17.53 -1.10
N THR A 5 -10.34 -17.36 -0.21
CA THR A 5 -8.93 -17.17 -0.60
C THR A 5 -8.08 -18.41 -0.33
N ARG A 6 -8.42 -19.17 0.69
CA ARG A 6 -7.80 -20.44 1.07
C ARG A 6 -8.88 -21.37 1.61
N PRO A 7 -8.64 -22.69 1.81
CA PRO A 7 -9.59 -23.58 2.45
C PRO A 7 -10.13 -22.99 3.76
N GLU A 8 -11.44 -22.86 3.87
CA GLU A 8 -12.17 -22.30 5.02
C GLU A 8 -11.82 -20.85 5.39
N VAL A 9 -11.04 -20.14 4.56
CA VAL A 9 -10.62 -18.74 4.79
C VAL A 9 -11.21 -17.82 3.73
N THR A 10 -11.78 -16.70 4.19
CA THR A 10 -12.26 -15.63 3.34
C THR A 10 -11.50 -14.33 3.61
N THR A 11 -11.27 -13.56 2.56
CA THR A 11 -10.72 -12.21 2.67
C THR A 11 -11.70 -11.22 2.09
N GLY A 12 -12.08 -10.24 2.89
CA GLY A 12 -12.93 -9.15 2.43
C GLY A 12 -12.13 -8.03 1.79
N TYR A 13 -12.74 -7.31 0.85
CA TYR A 13 -12.21 -6.05 0.38
C TYR A 13 -13.32 -5.05 0.06
N TRP A 14 -13.05 -3.75 0.19
CA TRP A 14 -13.96 -2.69 -0.22
C TRP A 14 -13.68 -2.32 -1.67
N TRP A 15 -14.72 -2.30 -2.51
CA TRP A 15 -14.59 -2.04 -3.93
C TRP A 15 -15.30 -0.75 -4.35
N MET A 16 -14.57 0.14 -4.99
CA MET A 16 -15.06 1.39 -5.57
C MET A 16 -14.73 1.39 -7.06
N PRO A 17 -15.67 0.97 -7.93
CA PRO A 17 -15.46 0.98 -9.37
C PRO A 17 -15.50 2.39 -9.93
N ARG A 18 -14.83 2.58 -11.07
CA ARG A 18 -14.90 3.78 -11.88
C ARG A 18 -14.90 3.43 -13.36
N ASP A 19 -15.86 3.96 -14.12
CA ASP A 19 -15.92 3.77 -15.56
C ASP A 19 -14.69 4.41 -16.23
N GLY A 20 -14.05 3.66 -17.12
CA GLY A 20 -12.86 4.11 -17.82
C GLY A 20 -11.64 4.33 -16.91
N ALA A 21 -11.55 3.60 -15.78
CA ALA A 21 -10.45 3.74 -14.85
C ALA A 21 -9.09 3.55 -15.53
N ALA A 22 -8.15 4.47 -15.27
CA ALA A 22 -6.77 4.40 -15.78
C ALA A 22 -5.99 3.22 -15.19
N ALA A 23 -6.32 2.84 -13.95
CA ALA A 23 -5.78 1.67 -13.24
C ALA A 23 -6.70 1.29 -12.08
N THR A 24 -6.42 0.14 -11.47
CA THR A 24 -6.96 -0.26 -10.17
C THR A 24 -5.86 -0.15 -9.12
N VAL A 25 -6.08 0.64 -8.07
CA VAL A 25 -5.18 0.71 -6.93
C VAL A 25 -5.69 -0.19 -5.81
N VAL A 26 -4.88 -1.16 -5.40
CA VAL A 26 -5.15 -2.05 -4.27
C VAL A 26 -4.38 -1.54 -3.07
N LEU A 27 -5.11 -1.07 -2.06
CA LEU A 27 -4.57 -0.31 -0.92
C LEU A 27 -4.40 -1.20 0.30
N PHE A 28 -3.16 -1.33 0.78
CA PHE A 28 -2.78 -2.10 1.97
C PHE A 28 -2.53 -1.14 3.14
N SER A 29 -3.44 -1.16 4.12
CA SER A 29 -3.33 -0.32 5.31
C SER A 29 -2.18 -0.75 6.23
N GLY A 30 -1.65 0.22 6.97
CA GLY A 30 -0.64 0.03 8.01
C GLY A 30 -1.19 -0.63 9.28
N GLY A 31 -0.38 -0.60 10.36
CA GLY A 31 -0.72 -1.23 11.63
C GLY A 31 -1.07 -2.71 11.47
N THR A 32 -2.12 -3.16 12.11
CA THR A 32 -2.59 -4.55 12.04
C THR A 32 -3.43 -4.85 10.78
N GLY A 33 -3.43 -3.97 9.80
CA GLY A 33 -4.23 -4.12 8.58
C GLY A 33 -5.72 -3.81 8.81
N GLY A 34 -6.53 -4.24 7.86
CA GLY A 34 -7.98 -4.09 7.91
C GLY A 34 -8.48 -2.73 7.43
N ILE A 35 -9.78 -2.65 7.24
CA ILE A 35 -10.46 -1.51 6.64
C ILE A 35 -11.12 -0.61 7.71
N GLY A 36 -11.35 -1.16 8.92
CA GLY A 36 -11.99 -0.43 10.02
C GLY A 36 -13.45 -0.10 9.71
N TYR A 37 -14.25 -1.12 9.40
CA TYR A 37 -15.68 -0.94 9.17
C TYR A 37 -16.40 -0.36 10.38
N ARG A 38 -17.20 0.68 10.12
CA ARG A 38 -18.17 1.24 11.06
C ARG A 38 -19.40 1.68 10.26
N ASP A 39 -20.57 1.29 10.71
CA ASP A 39 -21.83 1.59 10.01
C ASP A 39 -21.84 1.17 8.53
N GLY A 40 -21.20 0.03 8.22
CA GLY A 40 -21.14 -0.50 6.86
C GLY A 40 -20.10 0.17 5.94
N GLU A 41 -19.32 1.13 6.43
CA GLU A 41 -18.31 1.86 5.65
C GLU A 41 -16.90 1.78 6.23
N PRO A 42 -15.86 1.93 5.39
CA PRO A 42 -14.48 2.09 5.85
C PRO A 42 -14.29 3.41 6.60
N LYS A 43 -13.96 3.34 7.90
CA LYS A 43 -13.76 4.53 8.76
C LYS A 43 -12.45 4.52 9.55
N SER A 44 -11.47 3.74 9.10
CA SER A 44 -10.13 3.81 9.70
C SER A 44 -9.48 5.18 9.41
N GLY A 45 -8.79 5.72 10.41
CA GLY A 45 -7.95 6.92 10.25
C GLY A 45 -6.68 6.69 9.42
N ASN A 46 -6.38 5.45 9.00
CA ASN A 46 -5.22 5.15 8.17
C ASN A 46 -5.22 6.00 6.88
N PHE A 47 -4.05 6.52 6.48
CA PHE A 47 -3.89 7.40 5.32
C PHE A 47 -4.60 6.87 4.06
N LEU A 48 -4.31 5.63 3.66
CA LEU A 48 -4.90 5.06 2.44
C LEU A 48 -6.41 4.85 2.54
N ILE A 49 -6.92 4.51 3.74
CA ILE A 49 -8.35 4.29 3.94
C ILE A 49 -9.13 5.60 3.88
N ARG A 50 -8.66 6.65 4.58
CA ARG A 50 -9.35 7.95 4.59
C ARG A 50 -9.21 8.72 3.28
N SER A 51 -8.16 8.44 2.50
CA SER A 51 -7.88 9.07 1.21
C SER A 51 -8.44 8.29 0.00
N ARG A 52 -9.21 7.22 0.20
CA ARG A 52 -9.74 6.38 -0.89
C ARG A 52 -10.53 7.16 -1.94
N ASP A 53 -11.29 8.15 -1.50
CA ASP A 53 -12.11 8.97 -2.39
C ASP A 53 -11.26 9.87 -3.29
N GLU A 54 -10.09 10.30 -2.83
CA GLU A 54 -9.13 11.08 -3.63
C GLU A 54 -8.52 10.22 -4.75
N PHE A 55 -8.19 8.95 -4.47
CA PHE A 55 -7.77 8.01 -5.52
C PHE A 55 -8.89 7.76 -6.55
N ALA A 56 -10.14 7.61 -6.10
CA ALA A 56 -11.28 7.46 -6.99
C ALA A 56 -11.50 8.71 -7.85
N LYS A 57 -11.41 9.92 -7.28
CA LYS A 57 -11.47 11.20 -8.00
C LYS A 57 -10.31 11.35 -9.00
N ALA A 58 -9.14 10.81 -8.67
CA ALA A 58 -7.99 10.80 -9.58
C ALA A 58 -8.16 9.85 -10.78
N GLY A 59 -9.26 9.09 -10.88
CA GLY A 59 -9.60 8.26 -12.03
C GLY A 59 -9.20 6.80 -11.91
N PHE A 60 -9.09 6.26 -10.69
CA PHE A 60 -8.79 4.86 -10.44
C PHE A 60 -10.00 4.08 -9.91
N ASN A 61 -10.07 2.78 -10.23
CA ASN A 61 -10.78 1.88 -9.33
C ASN A 61 -9.99 1.77 -8.03
N VAL A 62 -10.69 1.68 -6.91
CA VAL A 62 -10.06 1.54 -5.59
C VAL A 62 -10.51 0.25 -4.93
N ALA A 63 -9.56 -0.56 -4.47
CA ALA A 63 -9.80 -1.74 -3.65
C ALA A 63 -9.07 -1.59 -2.32
N LEU A 64 -9.80 -1.50 -1.21
CA LEU A 64 -9.19 -1.52 0.12
C LEU A 64 -9.08 -2.97 0.56
N MET A 65 -7.86 -3.45 0.76
CA MET A 65 -7.62 -4.84 1.18
C MET A 65 -7.97 -5.03 2.65
N GLY A 66 -8.87 -5.97 2.95
CA GLY A 66 -9.18 -6.40 4.30
C GLY A 66 -8.22 -7.47 4.81
N ASN A 67 -8.46 -7.90 6.04
CA ASN A 67 -7.72 -9.01 6.64
C ASN A 67 -8.43 -10.34 6.35
N PRO A 68 -7.69 -11.46 6.23
CA PRO A 68 -8.31 -12.77 6.12
C PRO A 68 -8.97 -13.18 7.43
N SER A 69 -10.00 -14.03 7.33
CA SER A 69 -10.85 -14.41 8.47
C SER A 69 -10.10 -15.14 9.59
N ASP A 70 -9.02 -15.85 9.26
CA ASP A 70 -8.15 -16.55 10.21
C ASP A 70 -7.02 -15.67 10.79
N MET A 71 -6.79 -14.48 10.24
CA MET A 71 -5.77 -13.54 10.71
C MET A 71 -6.34 -12.12 10.84
N PRO A 72 -7.18 -11.87 11.84
CA PRO A 72 -7.89 -10.57 11.98
C PRO A 72 -6.95 -9.41 12.33
N LYS A 73 -5.70 -9.69 12.73
CA LYS A 73 -4.65 -8.71 12.98
C LYS A 73 -3.36 -9.15 12.29
N LEU A 74 -3.06 -8.53 11.16
CA LEU A 74 -1.83 -8.82 10.42
C LEU A 74 -0.60 -8.36 11.22
N ASN A 75 0.47 -9.14 11.11
CA ASN A 75 1.81 -8.79 11.59
C ASN A 75 2.82 -8.87 10.43
N PRO A 76 4.05 -8.35 10.60
CA PRO A 76 5.05 -8.36 9.53
C PRO A 76 5.41 -9.75 8.99
N VAL A 77 5.39 -10.79 9.85
CA VAL A 77 5.70 -12.17 9.44
C VAL A 77 4.62 -12.69 8.49
N PHE A 78 3.34 -12.57 8.88
CA PHE A 78 2.24 -13.02 8.01
C PHE A 78 2.20 -12.26 6.68
N ARG A 79 2.50 -10.96 6.67
CA ARG A 79 2.52 -10.15 5.43
C ARG A 79 3.54 -10.62 4.39
N GLN A 80 4.48 -11.48 4.76
CA GLN A 80 5.50 -12.08 3.91
C GLN A 80 5.28 -13.58 3.67
N SER A 81 4.16 -14.12 4.14
CA SER A 81 3.89 -15.57 4.08
C SER A 81 3.22 -15.99 2.77
N PRO A 82 3.37 -17.26 2.37
CA PRO A 82 2.66 -17.84 1.24
C PRO A 82 1.13 -17.74 1.37
N GLU A 83 0.61 -17.79 2.60
CA GLU A 83 -0.81 -17.65 2.91
C GLU A 83 -1.31 -16.25 2.52
N HIS A 84 -0.57 -15.21 2.91
CA HIS A 84 -0.91 -13.84 2.53
C HIS A 84 -0.84 -13.62 1.02
N PHE A 85 0.15 -14.22 0.35
CA PHE A 85 0.23 -14.15 -1.11
C PHE A 85 -0.93 -14.85 -1.79
N ALA A 86 -1.39 -15.99 -1.25
CA ALA A 86 -2.58 -16.68 -1.74
C ALA A 86 -3.84 -15.80 -1.59
N ASP A 87 -4.00 -15.15 -0.42
CA ASP A 87 -5.11 -14.23 -0.17
C ASP A 87 -5.10 -13.05 -1.16
N VAL A 88 -3.94 -12.42 -1.34
CA VAL A 88 -3.79 -11.32 -2.30
C VAL A 88 -4.11 -11.78 -3.73
N ARG A 89 -3.54 -12.91 -4.18
CA ARG A 89 -3.80 -13.44 -5.53
C ARG A 89 -5.28 -13.69 -5.78
N ALA A 90 -5.98 -14.31 -4.84
CA ALA A 90 -7.41 -14.60 -4.98
C ALA A 90 -8.25 -13.31 -5.08
N VAL A 91 -7.95 -12.31 -4.25
CA VAL A 91 -8.61 -10.99 -4.33
C VAL A 91 -8.31 -10.30 -5.67
N LEU A 92 -7.06 -10.33 -6.16
CA LEU A 92 -6.73 -9.75 -7.46
C LEU A 92 -7.42 -10.49 -8.62
N GLN A 93 -7.61 -11.79 -8.53
CA GLN A 93 -8.38 -12.56 -9.52
C GLN A 93 -9.85 -12.11 -9.54
N ASP A 94 -10.48 -11.93 -8.38
CA ASP A 94 -11.86 -11.42 -8.30
C ASP A 94 -11.95 -9.98 -8.85
N ILE A 95 -10.99 -9.11 -8.55
CA ILE A 95 -10.91 -7.75 -9.11
C ILE A 95 -10.83 -7.78 -10.64
N ARG A 96 -10.03 -8.68 -11.23
CA ARG A 96 -9.90 -8.82 -12.68
C ARG A 96 -11.19 -9.25 -13.37
N THR A 97 -12.08 -9.97 -12.69
CA THR A 97 -13.42 -10.26 -13.23
C THR A 97 -14.31 -9.03 -13.33
N ARG A 98 -13.99 -7.97 -12.58
CA ARG A 98 -14.78 -6.73 -12.48
C ARG A 98 -14.23 -5.62 -13.36
N SER A 99 -12.92 -5.60 -13.59
CA SER A 99 -12.26 -4.55 -14.38
C SER A 99 -11.00 -5.07 -15.05
N PRO A 100 -10.78 -4.77 -16.35
CA PRO A 100 -9.56 -5.06 -17.06
C PRO A 100 -8.43 -4.05 -16.77
N ALA A 101 -8.68 -3.03 -15.96
CA ALA A 101 -7.70 -1.98 -15.68
C ALA A 101 -6.43 -2.55 -15.03
N PRO A 102 -5.23 -2.05 -15.39
CA PRO A 102 -3.97 -2.53 -14.83
C PRO A 102 -3.93 -2.30 -13.32
N ILE A 103 -3.34 -3.24 -12.59
CA ILE A 103 -3.35 -3.25 -11.12
C ILE A 103 -2.06 -2.68 -10.56
N TRP A 104 -2.18 -1.76 -9.61
CA TRP A 104 -1.10 -1.23 -8.78
C TRP A 104 -1.31 -1.59 -7.32
N LEU A 105 -0.25 -2.03 -6.65
CA LEU A 105 -0.28 -2.27 -5.21
C LEU A 105 0.24 -1.02 -4.48
N VAL A 106 -0.53 -0.50 -3.54
CA VAL A 106 -0.14 0.68 -2.76
C VAL A 106 -0.17 0.32 -1.28
N GLY A 107 0.96 0.42 -0.61
CA GLY A 107 1.07 0.14 0.83
C GLY A 107 1.47 1.37 1.63
N THR A 108 1.02 1.47 2.88
CA THR A 108 1.48 2.47 3.85
C THR A 108 1.96 1.82 5.13
N SER A 109 3.07 2.30 5.72
CA SER A 109 3.61 1.79 6.98
C SER A 109 3.83 0.27 6.92
N GLN A 110 3.29 -0.53 7.85
CA GLN A 110 3.34 -2.00 7.77
C GLN A 110 2.69 -2.56 6.49
N GLY A 111 1.75 -1.86 5.87
CA GLY A 111 1.16 -2.24 4.59
C GLY A 111 2.15 -2.25 3.43
N THR A 112 3.28 -1.54 3.56
CA THR A 112 4.36 -1.57 2.55
C THR A 112 5.04 -2.93 2.46
N ILE A 113 5.07 -3.70 3.55
CA ILE A 113 5.55 -5.10 3.52
C ILE A 113 4.62 -5.93 2.62
N SER A 114 3.29 -5.82 2.82
CA SER A 114 2.32 -6.53 1.98
C SER A 114 2.46 -6.16 0.50
N ALA A 115 2.54 -4.86 0.18
CA ALA A 115 2.64 -4.40 -1.20
C ALA A 115 3.95 -4.84 -1.86
N ALA A 116 5.09 -4.71 -1.17
CA ALA A 116 6.39 -5.09 -1.71
C ALA A 116 6.54 -6.62 -1.85
N ALA A 117 6.19 -7.38 -0.80
CA ALA A 117 6.32 -8.84 -0.80
C ALA A 117 5.37 -9.49 -1.83
N ALA A 118 4.10 -9.05 -1.87
CA ALA A 118 3.17 -9.49 -2.91
C ALA A 118 3.62 -9.05 -4.31
N GLY A 119 4.21 -7.86 -4.45
CA GLY A 119 4.77 -7.39 -5.71
C GLY A 119 5.91 -8.27 -6.23
N ILE A 120 6.77 -8.76 -5.34
CA ILE A 120 7.84 -9.72 -5.67
C ILE A 120 7.24 -11.06 -6.12
N ASP A 121 6.23 -11.57 -5.40
CA ASP A 121 5.57 -12.84 -5.71
C ASP A 121 4.76 -12.78 -7.02
N LEU A 122 4.08 -11.67 -7.29
CA LEU A 122 3.22 -11.48 -8.45
C LEU A 122 3.97 -11.12 -9.74
N GLY A 123 5.13 -10.47 -9.62
CA GLY A 123 5.93 -10.04 -10.76
C GLY A 123 5.12 -9.24 -11.79
N PHE A 124 5.30 -9.55 -13.07
CA PHE A 124 4.64 -8.85 -14.19
C PHE A 124 3.11 -9.02 -14.26
N SER A 125 2.50 -9.77 -13.35
CA SER A 125 1.04 -9.84 -13.27
C SER A 125 0.40 -8.56 -12.71
N ILE A 126 1.19 -7.63 -12.19
CA ILE A 126 0.78 -6.28 -11.78
C ILE A 126 1.58 -5.22 -12.53
N GLN A 127 1.10 -3.98 -12.52
CA GLN A 127 1.73 -2.87 -13.24
C GLN A 127 2.80 -2.15 -12.42
N GLY A 128 2.71 -2.16 -11.10
CA GLY A 128 3.72 -1.55 -10.24
C GLY A 128 3.33 -1.51 -8.76
N VAL A 129 4.25 -0.96 -7.97
CA VAL A 129 4.14 -0.86 -6.50
C VAL A 129 4.42 0.57 -6.05
N VAL A 130 3.63 1.04 -5.10
CA VAL A 130 3.83 2.31 -4.39
C VAL A 130 3.97 2.03 -2.89
N LEU A 131 5.02 2.56 -2.30
CA LEU A 131 5.34 2.42 -0.88
C LEU A 131 5.30 3.80 -0.24
N THR A 132 4.39 4.02 0.72
CA THR A 132 4.24 5.29 1.44
C THR A 132 4.55 5.12 2.91
N ALA A 133 5.15 6.11 3.56
CA ALA A 133 5.61 5.99 4.95
C ALA A 133 6.25 4.62 5.19
N THR A 134 7.26 4.30 4.38
CA THR A 134 7.76 2.94 4.15
C THR A 134 8.39 2.36 5.40
N LEU A 135 7.93 1.19 5.84
CA LEU A 135 8.52 0.45 6.94
C LEU A 135 9.90 -0.09 6.53
N SER A 136 10.93 0.73 6.71
CA SER A 136 12.31 0.49 6.31
C SER A 136 13.27 0.33 7.50
N GLY A 137 12.84 0.74 8.69
CA GLY A 137 13.59 0.59 9.93
C GLY A 137 13.46 -0.80 10.54
N HIS A 138 14.31 -1.08 11.54
CA HIS A 138 14.29 -2.36 12.24
C HIS A 138 13.00 -2.54 13.05
N GLN A 139 12.35 -3.69 12.84
CA GLN A 139 11.16 -4.11 13.58
C GLN A 139 11.16 -5.63 13.72
N PHE A 140 10.60 -6.14 14.84
CA PHE A 140 10.38 -7.57 14.99
C PHE A 140 9.45 -8.12 13.88
N GLY A 141 9.85 -9.18 13.24
CA GLY A 141 9.13 -9.81 12.13
C GLY A 141 9.49 -9.26 10.74
N GLY A 142 10.41 -8.31 10.66
CA GLY A 142 10.98 -7.82 9.39
C GLY A 142 10.42 -6.48 8.91
N SER A 143 11.06 -5.97 7.88
CA SER A 143 10.78 -4.70 7.24
C SER A 143 10.88 -4.85 5.71
N VAL A 144 10.50 -3.82 4.96
CA VAL A 144 10.73 -3.78 3.50
C VAL A 144 12.22 -3.91 3.16
N SER A 145 13.09 -3.40 4.04
CA SER A 145 14.55 -3.49 3.84
C SER A 145 15.09 -4.93 3.88
N ASP A 146 14.35 -5.87 4.48
CA ASP A 146 14.74 -7.27 4.62
C ASP A 146 14.24 -8.14 3.46
N LEU A 147 13.35 -7.61 2.61
CA LEU A 147 12.83 -8.31 1.45
C LEU A 147 13.87 -8.39 0.33
N PRO A 148 13.79 -9.41 -0.55
CA PRO A 148 14.64 -9.54 -1.74
C PRO A 148 14.18 -8.55 -2.83
N LEU A 149 14.40 -7.24 -2.59
CA LEU A 149 13.94 -6.14 -3.45
C LEU A 149 14.58 -6.15 -4.84
N ASP A 150 15.71 -6.84 -5.01
CA ASP A 150 16.34 -7.13 -6.29
C ASP A 150 15.48 -8.02 -7.20
N LYS A 151 14.42 -8.65 -6.68
CA LYS A 151 13.44 -9.43 -7.44
C LYS A 151 12.17 -8.65 -7.80
N LEU A 152 12.00 -7.44 -7.27
CA LEU A 152 10.84 -6.60 -7.59
C LEU A 152 11.03 -5.97 -8.98
N SER A 153 10.43 -6.59 -10.01
CA SER A 153 10.67 -6.36 -11.42
C SER A 153 9.67 -5.44 -12.13
N VAL A 154 8.87 -4.72 -11.37
CA VAL A 154 7.87 -3.73 -11.85
C VAL A 154 8.25 -2.32 -11.43
N PRO A 155 7.67 -1.25 -12.01
CA PRO A 155 7.86 0.12 -11.56
C PRO A 155 7.59 0.31 -10.07
N VAL A 156 8.46 1.05 -9.36
CA VAL A 156 8.36 1.27 -7.92
C VAL A 156 8.47 2.77 -7.59
N LEU A 157 7.46 3.29 -6.88
CA LEU A 157 7.52 4.58 -6.21
C LEU A 157 7.70 4.37 -4.71
N VAL A 158 8.69 5.02 -4.12
CA VAL A 158 8.79 5.24 -2.67
C VAL A 158 8.45 6.70 -2.41
N HIS A 159 7.29 6.93 -1.79
CA HIS A 159 6.78 8.26 -1.48
C HIS A 159 6.84 8.46 0.04
N GLN A 160 7.62 9.44 0.51
CA GLN A 160 7.97 9.56 1.92
C GLN A 160 7.83 11.00 2.39
N HIS A 161 7.20 11.20 3.55
CA HIS A 161 7.15 12.52 4.17
C HIS A 161 8.49 12.84 4.87
N ALA A 162 9.10 13.99 4.57
CA ALA A 162 10.41 14.41 5.12
C ALA A 162 10.42 14.50 6.66
N LYS A 163 9.29 14.89 7.26
CA LYS A 163 9.11 15.02 8.71
C LYS A 163 8.56 13.77 9.40
N ASP A 164 8.51 12.61 8.69
CA ASP A 164 8.10 11.36 9.33
C ASP A 164 9.12 10.96 10.40
N SER A 165 8.77 11.17 11.65
CA SER A 165 9.59 10.88 12.82
C SER A 165 9.29 9.52 13.47
N CYS A 166 8.50 8.69 12.80
CA CYS A 166 8.26 7.31 13.24
C CYS A 166 9.54 6.48 13.09
N LYS A 167 9.97 5.87 14.19
CA LYS A 167 11.27 5.17 14.28
C LYS A 167 11.43 3.99 13.31
N ILE A 168 10.32 3.40 12.88
CA ILE A 168 10.32 2.24 11.98
C ILE A 168 10.15 2.64 10.50
N THR A 169 9.89 3.92 10.21
CA THR A 169 9.72 4.44 8.84
C THR A 169 10.59 5.66 8.55
N PRO A 170 11.86 5.70 8.99
CA PRO A 170 12.66 6.91 8.85
C PRO A 170 12.97 7.20 7.37
N PRO A 171 12.81 8.46 6.91
CA PRO A 171 12.96 8.85 5.50
C PRO A 171 14.30 8.43 4.88
N TYR A 172 15.40 8.59 5.63
CA TYR A 172 16.74 8.24 5.13
C TYR A 172 16.93 6.73 4.85
N LEU A 173 16.22 5.83 5.57
CA LEU A 173 16.25 4.40 5.27
C LEU A 173 15.34 4.06 4.08
N ALA A 174 14.21 4.75 3.95
CA ALA A 174 13.33 4.59 2.77
C ALA A 174 14.08 4.99 1.49
N ALA A 175 14.85 6.08 1.50
CA ALA A 175 15.69 6.50 0.37
C ALA A 175 16.74 5.43 -0.02
N ARG A 176 17.31 4.72 0.94
CA ARG A 176 18.30 3.65 0.69
C ARG A 176 17.73 2.45 -0.06
N LEU A 177 16.41 2.25 -0.05
CA LEU A 177 15.76 1.18 -0.81
C LEU A 177 16.01 1.30 -2.32
N MET A 178 16.25 2.52 -2.82
CA MET A 178 16.58 2.75 -4.23
C MET A 178 17.78 1.92 -4.71
N GLY A 179 18.77 1.73 -3.85
CA GLY A 179 19.93 0.89 -4.17
C GLY A 179 19.65 -0.61 -4.24
N LYS A 180 18.57 -1.06 -3.59
CA LYS A 180 18.17 -2.49 -3.58
C LYS A 180 17.20 -2.85 -4.70
N LEU A 181 16.48 -1.89 -5.28
CA LEU A 181 15.49 -2.08 -6.34
C LEU A 181 16.19 -2.19 -7.72
N THR A 182 17.04 -3.20 -7.88
CA THR A 182 17.90 -3.33 -9.08
C THR A 182 17.16 -3.88 -10.29
N ALA A 183 16.11 -4.68 -10.10
CA ALA A 183 15.29 -5.21 -11.18
C ALA A 183 14.12 -4.29 -11.59
N ALA A 184 13.82 -3.25 -10.82
CA ALA A 184 12.73 -2.33 -11.14
C ALA A 184 13.08 -1.51 -12.41
N PRO A 185 12.26 -1.60 -13.48
CA PRO A 185 12.55 -0.90 -14.74
C PRO A 185 12.47 0.63 -14.59
N VAL A 186 11.63 1.11 -13.70
CA VAL A 186 11.51 2.51 -13.30
C VAL A 186 11.37 2.56 -11.78
N LYS A 187 12.14 3.40 -11.13
CA LYS A 187 12.06 3.60 -9.69
C LYS A 187 12.25 5.07 -9.32
N LYS A 188 11.48 5.53 -8.35
CA LYS A 188 11.58 6.90 -7.87
C LYS A 188 11.47 6.94 -6.36
N TYR A 189 12.33 7.75 -5.73
CA TYR A 189 12.16 8.24 -4.37
C TYR A 189 11.61 9.65 -4.43
N MET A 190 10.44 9.86 -3.86
CA MET A 190 9.79 11.17 -3.79
C MET A 190 9.66 11.55 -2.33
N GLU A 191 10.47 12.49 -1.89
CA GLU A 191 10.37 13.11 -0.58
C GLU A 191 9.48 14.35 -0.65
N VAL A 192 8.53 14.43 0.26
CA VAL A 192 7.55 15.52 0.31
C VAL A 192 7.55 16.18 1.69
N ASP A 193 7.24 17.44 1.70
CA ASP A 193 7.06 18.23 2.92
C ASP A 193 5.76 19.02 2.79
N GLY A 194 4.97 19.06 3.86
CA GLY A 194 3.67 19.72 3.88
C GLY A 194 2.88 19.32 5.11
N GLY A 195 1.61 19.69 5.12
CA GLY A 195 0.74 19.44 6.25
C GLY A 195 1.11 20.22 7.51
N GLN A 196 0.19 20.28 8.44
CA GLN A 196 0.36 21.01 9.70
C GLN A 196 -0.36 20.24 10.81
N ASN A 197 -0.23 20.74 12.05
CA ASN A 197 -0.98 20.27 13.20
C ASN A 197 -0.95 18.74 13.43
N PRO A 198 0.22 18.08 13.39
CA PRO A 198 0.31 16.67 13.68
C PRO A 198 -0.16 16.39 15.12
N THR A 199 -0.93 15.34 15.31
CA THR A 199 -1.47 14.95 16.62
C THR A 199 -1.14 13.49 16.92
N GLY A 200 -0.99 13.17 18.21
CA GLY A 200 -0.70 11.83 18.68
C GLY A 200 0.75 11.40 18.51
N PRO A 201 1.05 10.13 18.73
CA PRO A 201 2.40 9.57 18.56
C PRO A 201 2.89 9.63 17.10
N PRO A 202 4.22 9.74 16.87
CA PRO A 202 4.80 9.89 15.52
C PRO A 202 4.42 8.83 14.49
N CYS A 203 4.11 7.59 14.92
CA CYS A 203 3.73 6.51 14.01
C CYS A 203 2.21 6.39 13.76
N GLU A 204 1.43 7.35 14.27
CA GLU A 204 -0.03 7.31 14.15
C GLU A 204 -0.54 8.06 12.91
N ALA A 205 -1.79 7.77 12.57
CA ALA A 205 -2.40 8.19 11.31
C ALA A 205 -2.53 9.72 11.16
N PHE A 206 -2.71 10.45 12.27
CA PHE A 206 -2.88 11.91 12.27
C PHE A 206 -1.58 12.66 12.57
N HIS A 207 -0.44 12.07 12.19
CA HIS A 207 0.88 12.67 12.21
C HIS A 207 1.45 12.78 10.79
N TYR A 208 2.64 13.32 10.61
CA TYR A 208 3.35 13.35 9.32
C TYR A 208 3.54 11.96 8.71
N HIS A 209 3.64 10.92 9.54
CA HIS A 209 3.60 9.52 9.14
C HIS A 209 2.34 9.17 8.30
N GLY A 210 1.22 9.77 8.61
CA GLY A 210 -0.04 9.59 7.91
C GLY A 210 -0.38 10.70 6.93
N TYR A 211 0.56 11.59 6.58
CA TYR A 211 0.34 12.70 5.64
C TYR A 211 -0.77 13.67 6.09
N ILE A 212 -0.82 13.96 7.41
CA ILE A 212 -1.85 14.85 7.96
C ILE A 212 -1.90 16.20 7.23
N GLU A 213 -3.11 16.64 6.86
CA GLU A 213 -3.41 17.89 6.16
C GLU A 213 -2.70 18.07 4.79
N MET A 214 -2.17 16.97 4.20
CA MET A 214 -1.66 16.95 2.84
C MET A 214 -2.12 15.72 2.04
N GLU A 215 -3.19 15.06 2.48
CA GLU A 215 -3.68 13.82 1.87
C GLU A 215 -3.95 13.99 0.37
N SER A 216 -4.67 15.04 0.00
CA SER A 216 -5.03 15.31 -1.40
C SER A 216 -3.81 15.56 -2.28
N GLU A 217 -2.79 16.28 -1.76
CA GLU A 217 -1.54 16.52 -2.47
C GLU A 217 -0.74 15.22 -2.64
N ALA A 218 -0.58 14.45 -1.56
CA ALA A 218 0.13 13.18 -1.61
C ALA A 218 -0.53 12.22 -2.61
N VAL A 219 -1.87 12.10 -2.58
CA VAL A 219 -2.61 11.26 -3.54
C VAL A 219 -2.47 11.80 -4.96
N ALA A 220 -2.49 13.11 -5.18
CA ALA A 220 -2.31 13.71 -6.50
C ALA A 220 -0.93 13.37 -7.09
N GLN A 221 0.14 13.49 -6.29
CA GLN A 221 1.51 13.15 -6.69
C GLN A 221 1.66 11.65 -7.01
N ILE A 222 1.16 10.78 -6.14
CA ILE A 222 1.14 9.32 -6.34
C ILE A 222 0.36 8.99 -7.63
N SER A 223 -0.81 9.58 -7.80
CA SER A 223 -1.69 9.34 -8.95
C SER A 223 -1.07 9.79 -10.27
N ALA A 224 -0.40 10.95 -10.27
CA ALA A 224 0.32 11.44 -11.45
C ALA A 224 1.43 10.46 -11.85
N TRP A 225 2.19 9.96 -10.87
CA TRP A 225 3.27 9.02 -11.13
C TRP A 225 2.76 7.64 -11.59
N ILE A 226 1.69 7.11 -11.00
CA ILE A 226 1.05 5.86 -11.45
C ILE A 226 0.65 5.93 -12.92
N LYS A 227 0.11 7.07 -13.37
CA LYS A 227 -0.31 7.28 -14.77
C LYS A 227 0.87 7.39 -15.73
N HIS A 228 1.98 7.93 -15.28
CA HIS A 228 3.19 8.20 -16.08
C HIS A 228 4.44 7.93 -15.24
N PRO A 229 4.82 6.64 -15.04
CA PRO A 229 5.99 6.31 -14.26
C PRO A 229 7.28 6.84 -14.90
N VAL A 230 7.97 7.74 -14.20
CA VAL A 230 9.27 8.32 -14.60
C VAL A 230 10.24 8.29 -13.40
N PRO A 231 11.56 8.20 -13.64
CA PRO A 231 12.58 8.26 -12.60
C PRO A 231 12.54 9.53 -11.76
#